data_dd8599b2a3f7f70517b25bdb64a5bf7f
#
_entry.id   dd8599b2a3f7f70517b25bdb64a5bf7f
#
_cell.length_a   1.000
_cell.length_b   1.000
_cell.length_c   1.000
_cell.angle_alpha   90.00
_cell.angle_beta   90.00
_cell.angle_gamma   90.00
#
_symmetry.space_group_name_H-M   'P 1'
#
loop_
_entity.id
_entity.type
_entity.pdbx_description
1 polymer ?
#
loop_
_entity_poly.entity_id
_entity_poly.type
_entity_poly.pdbx_seq_one_letter_code
_entity_poly.pdbx_strand_id
1 'polypeptide(L)'
;MSHPLLDKHRATLDGALQAIHTREYWSPYGEHPSPRNYGEGSDAAGKAAFDALLGKRFEIDQPGVQGWYDQETSPYGAGLNVSYPVCDPDALIQAAQAAMPAWQKIGPEGRTGICLEILDRLNKQSFELAHAVMLTSGQGWMMAFQAGSPHAQDRGLEAVAHAWREQSFVPSEAHWEKPQGKNPPLVMKKHFEIVGRGVSVVVGCSTFPTWNTFPGLFAALATGNAVIIKPHEVAILPVAITVRTMRAVLAENGIDPNLVTLCVTDKREATQHLVTHPAVKSIDFTGGNVFGQWLIDHCRQARVYAELAGVNNIVVDSTDSYKRMLSNLAFTLSLYSGQMCTTSQALFVPAGGIETDEGHKSYDEFCTDLGNAVSHFLAKPEVALAILGAIRSPDTLQRIAQANSGKLGKVVLASNKLENPEFPQAQVHTPVLLACDASDEASYGHECFGPISFIVKTPDTAASIKRSEHLVNTQGALTVGVYSTHTEVIDAMTQATLNAKVALSINLTGGVFVNQSAAFSDFHGTGGNPAANASYADAAFVANRFVVVQRRYHV
;
A
#
# COMPACT_ATOMS: atom_id res chain seq x y z
N MET A 1 -15.42 32.27 6.92
CA MET A 1 -16.28 31.40 6.07
C MET A 1 -15.42 30.22 5.68
N SER A 2 -15.95 29.00 5.81
CA SER A 2 -15.23 27.78 5.42
C SER A 2 -15.03 27.72 3.89
N HIS A 3 -14.08 26.90 3.44
CA HIS A 3 -13.80 26.74 2.01
C HIS A 3 -14.94 25.98 1.31
N PRO A 4 -15.48 26.44 0.15
CA PRO A 4 -16.67 25.81 -0.48
C PRO A 4 -16.54 24.30 -0.74
N LEU A 5 -15.35 23.83 -1.16
CA LEU A 5 -15.12 22.39 -1.37
C LEU A 5 -15.10 21.60 -0.06
N LEU A 6 -14.65 22.20 1.04
CA LEU A 6 -14.73 21.56 2.35
C LEU A 6 -16.18 21.36 2.77
N ASP A 7 -17.03 22.39 2.56
CA ASP A 7 -18.45 22.30 2.85
C ASP A 7 -19.16 21.27 1.98
N LYS A 8 -18.81 21.21 0.66
CA LYS A 8 -19.32 20.19 -0.28
C LYS A 8 -19.05 18.76 0.23
N HIS A 9 -17.85 18.50 0.77
CA HIS A 9 -17.41 17.18 1.17
C HIS A 9 -17.42 16.96 2.69
N ARG A 10 -18.10 17.82 3.45
CA ARG A 10 -18.13 17.77 4.92
C ARG A 10 -18.56 16.41 5.46
N ALA A 11 -19.62 15.83 4.92
CA ALA A 11 -20.12 14.52 5.36
C ALA A 11 -19.09 13.40 5.16
N THR A 12 -18.33 13.43 4.06
CA THR A 12 -17.24 12.47 3.80
C THR A 12 -16.11 12.63 4.81
N LEU A 13 -15.71 13.86 5.10
CA LEU A 13 -14.68 14.13 6.10
C LEU A 13 -15.11 13.70 7.50
N ASP A 14 -16.34 14.04 7.91
CA ASP A 14 -16.85 13.71 9.22
C ASP A 14 -16.97 12.18 9.42
N GLY A 15 -17.43 11.46 8.38
CA GLY A 15 -17.42 9.99 8.37
C GLY A 15 -16.02 9.40 8.50
N ALA A 16 -15.04 9.93 7.77
CA ALA A 16 -13.66 9.51 7.85
C ALA A 16 -13.05 9.79 9.24
N LEU A 17 -13.33 10.96 9.83
CA LEU A 17 -12.89 11.32 11.19
C LEU A 17 -13.47 10.38 12.24
N GLN A 18 -14.74 10.02 12.10
CA GLN A 18 -15.36 9.03 12.99
C GLN A 18 -14.70 7.67 12.81
N ALA A 19 -14.51 7.23 11.58
CA ALA A 19 -13.93 5.91 11.25
C ALA A 19 -12.49 5.75 11.78
N ILE A 20 -11.61 6.76 11.65
CA ILE A 20 -10.27 6.71 12.26
C ILE A 20 -10.28 6.72 13.79
N HIS A 21 -11.39 7.13 14.42
CA HIS A 21 -11.55 7.11 15.86
C HIS A 21 -12.09 5.77 16.37
N THR A 22 -13.15 5.25 15.73
CA THR A 22 -13.84 4.00 16.17
C THR A 22 -13.14 2.73 15.66
N ARG A 23 -12.41 2.83 14.56
CA ARG A 23 -11.81 1.70 13.85
C ARG A 23 -12.83 0.66 13.32
N GLU A 24 -14.10 1.06 13.22
CA GLU A 24 -15.13 0.28 12.55
C GLU A 24 -14.99 0.36 11.03
N TYR A 25 -15.50 -0.67 10.33
CA TYR A 25 -15.53 -0.64 8.86
C TYR A 25 -16.37 0.53 8.36
N TRP A 26 -15.76 1.33 7.50
CA TRP A 26 -16.43 2.41 6.80
C TRP A 26 -15.71 2.73 5.48
N SER A 27 -16.45 3.00 4.43
CA SER A 27 -15.95 3.54 3.17
C SER A 27 -17.03 4.33 2.46
N PRO A 28 -16.74 5.52 1.89
CA PRO A 28 -17.64 6.24 1.02
C PRO A 28 -17.57 5.73 -0.44
N TYR A 29 -16.62 4.85 -0.77
CA TYR A 29 -16.35 4.39 -2.12
C TYR A 29 -16.79 2.93 -2.28
N GLY A 30 -17.69 2.67 -3.25
CA GLY A 30 -18.22 1.33 -3.47
C GLY A 30 -17.16 0.36 -4.01
N GLU A 31 -16.88 -0.73 -3.31
CA GLU A 31 -15.90 -1.74 -3.74
C GLU A 31 -16.43 -2.70 -4.83
N HIS A 32 -17.74 -2.71 -5.09
CA HIS A 32 -18.34 -3.51 -6.16
C HIS A 32 -18.53 -2.68 -7.43
N PRO A 33 -18.02 -3.14 -8.60
CA PRO A 33 -18.16 -2.47 -9.89
C PRO A 33 -19.58 -2.64 -10.45
N SER A 34 -20.57 -2.06 -9.79
CA SER A 34 -21.98 -2.21 -10.12
C SER A 34 -22.63 -0.89 -10.54
N PRO A 35 -23.66 -0.91 -11.40
CA PRO A 35 -24.44 0.28 -11.73
C PRO A 35 -25.04 0.99 -10.52
N ARG A 36 -25.34 0.25 -9.45
CA ARG A 36 -25.83 0.82 -8.20
C ARG A 36 -24.82 1.78 -7.56
N ASN A 37 -23.54 1.46 -7.63
CA ASN A 37 -22.47 2.27 -7.01
C ASN A 37 -21.96 3.37 -7.94
N TYR A 38 -21.91 3.10 -9.25
CA TYR A 38 -21.20 3.95 -10.21
C TYR A 38 -22.08 4.53 -11.33
N GLY A 39 -23.34 4.10 -11.43
CA GLY A 39 -24.27 4.48 -12.49
C GLY A 39 -24.22 3.54 -13.70
N GLU A 40 -25.29 3.57 -14.50
CA GLU A 40 -25.38 2.78 -15.72
C GLU A 40 -24.32 3.21 -16.75
N GLY A 41 -23.65 2.24 -17.38
CA GLY A 41 -22.67 2.47 -18.44
C GLY A 41 -21.30 2.99 -17.97
N SER A 42 -21.06 3.12 -16.65
CA SER A 42 -19.78 3.60 -16.11
C SER A 42 -18.60 2.68 -16.45
N ASP A 43 -18.85 1.37 -16.54
CA ASP A 43 -17.85 0.37 -16.95
C ASP A 43 -17.42 0.57 -18.40
N ALA A 44 -18.40 0.69 -19.32
CA ALA A 44 -18.13 0.94 -20.74
C ALA A 44 -17.45 2.31 -20.95
N ALA A 45 -17.89 3.33 -20.24
CA ALA A 45 -17.29 4.67 -20.31
C ALA A 45 -15.84 4.66 -19.79
N GLY A 46 -15.58 4.00 -18.67
CA GLY A 46 -14.22 3.86 -18.13
C GLY A 46 -13.29 3.06 -19.04
N LYS A 47 -13.79 1.95 -19.61
CA LYS A 47 -13.06 1.19 -20.64
C LYS A 47 -12.72 2.04 -21.84
N ALA A 48 -13.69 2.79 -22.38
CA ALA A 48 -13.48 3.68 -23.52
C ALA A 48 -12.47 4.79 -23.21
N ALA A 49 -12.52 5.37 -21.99
CA ALA A 49 -11.55 6.37 -21.55
C ALA A 49 -10.13 5.78 -21.49
N PHE A 50 -9.97 4.58 -20.93
CA PHE A 50 -8.70 3.86 -20.93
C PHE A 50 -8.20 3.56 -22.35
N ASP A 51 -9.04 2.99 -23.21
CA ASP A 51 -8.68 2.65 -24.60
C ASP A 51 -8.24 3.88 -25.39
N ALA A 52 -8.82 5.04 -25.11
CA ALA A 52 -8.45 6.30 -25.74
C ALA A 52 -7.02 6.76 -25.44
N LEU A 53 -6.36 6.21 -24.41
CA LEU A 53 -4.98 6.50 -24.05
C LEU A 53 -3.97 5.63 -24.79
N LEU A 54 -4.38 4.45 -25.25
CA LEU A 54 -3.48 3.46 -25.83
C LEU A 54 -2.88 3.95 -27.17
N GLY A 55 -1.60 3.66 -27.37
CA GLY A 55 -0.86 4.01 -28.57
C GLY A 55 -0.58 5.52 -28.74
N LYS A 56 -0.71 6.30 -27.68
CA LYS A 56 -0.60 7.77 -27.73
C LYS A 56 0.44 8.31 -26.74
N ARG A 57 0.85 9.54 -26.96
CA ARG A 57 1.53 10.32 -25.93
C ARG A 57 0.53 10.67 -24.82
N PHE A 58 0.92 10.43 -23.58
CA PHE A 58 0.15 10.84 -22.44
C PHE A 58 0.33 12.35 -22.23
N GLU A 59 -0.75 13.09 -22.48
CA GLU A 59 -0.71 14.54 -22.39
C GLU A 59 -0.77 14.98 -20.93
N ILE A 60 0.30 15.62 -20.50
CA ILE A 60 0.44 16.27 -19.20
C ILE A 60 1.34 17.49 -19.38
N ASP A 61 0.78 18.67 -19.10
CA ASP A 61 1.51 19.93 -19.20
C ASP A 61 2.32 20.14 -17.90
N GLN A 62 3.62 19.83 -17.96
CA GLN A 62 4.54 20.02 -16.85
C GLN A 62 5.93 20.46 -17.37
N PRO A 63 6.73 21.17 -16.54
CA PRO A 63 7.98 21.77 -16.98
C PRO A 63 9.09 20.74 -17.18
N GLY A 64 10.12 21.15 -17.95
CA GLY A 64 11.37 20.41 -18.07
C GLY A 64 11.32 19.17 -18.94
N VAL A 65 10.38 19.06 -19.88
CA VAL A 65 10.30 17.91 -20.80
C VAL A 65 11.53 17.85 -21.67
N GLN A 66 12.27 16.72 -21.57
CA GLN A 66 13.50 16.45 -22.32
C GLN A 66 13.35 15.32 -23.34
N GLY A 67 12.30 14.50 -23.22
CA GLY A 67 12.07 13.34 -24.07
C GLY A 67 10.80 12.59 -23.70
N TRP A 68 10.71 11.36 -24.21
CA TRP A 68 9.55 10.49 -24.00
C TRP A 68 9.98 9.09 -23.63
N TYR A 69 9.30 8.47 -22.66
CA TYR A 69 9.48 7.09 -22.22
C TYR A 69 8.30 6.26 -22.73
N ASP A 70 8.58 5.18 -23.46
CA ASP A 70 7.59 4.32 -24.12
C ASP A 70 7.82 2.81 -23.86
N GLN A 71 8.60 2.47 -22.81
CA GLN A 71 8.98 1.10 -22.51
C GLN A 71 8.07 0.43 -21.47
N GLU A 72 6.96 1.04 -21.09
CA GLU A 72 5.98 0.41 -20.19
C GLU A 72 5.32 -0.78 -20.89
N THR A 73 5.43 -1.96 -20.27
CA THR A 73 4.89 -3.21 -20.82
C THR A 73 3.83 -3.80 -19.90
N SER A 74 2.88 -4.52 -20.48
CA SER A 74 1.86 -5.26 -19.73
C SER A 74 2.33 -6.67 -19.39
N PRO A 75 2.18 -7.15 -18.13
CA PRO A 75 2.41 -8.56 -17.80
C PRO A 75 1.38 -9.51 -18.45
N TYR A 76 0.29 -8.97 -18.96
CA TYR A 76 -0.67 -9.69 -19.79
C TYR A 76 -0.27 -9.78 -21.28
N GLY A 77 0.81 -9.10 -21.69
CA GLY A 77 1.21 -9.03 -23.09
C GLY A 77 0.37 -8.08 -23.95
N ALA A 78 -0.51 -7.29 -23.33
CA ALA A 78 -1.27 -6.26 -24.05
C ALA A 78 -0.36 -5.11 -24.47
N GLY A 79 -0.51 -4.64 -25.70
CA GLY A 79 0.24 -3.50 -26.23
C GLY A 79 -0.33 -2.18 -25.69
N LEU A 80 0.27 -1.62 -24.65
CA LEU A 80 -0.12 -0.30 -24.11
C LEU A 80 0.32 0.82 -25.06
N ASN A 81 1.59 0.80 -25.47
CA ASN A 81 2.20 1.76 -26.39
C ASN A 81 1.93 3.22 -26.02
N VAL A 82 1.84 3.51 -24.72
CA VAL A 82 1.71 4.86 -24.19
C VAL A 82 3.10 5.43 -23.95
N SER A 83 3.34 6.67 -24.37
CA SER A 83 4.61 7.34 -24.08
C SER A 83 4.39 8.51 -23.11
N TYR A 84 5.28 8.66 -22.15
CA TYR A 84 5.21 9.62 -21.05
C TYR A 84 6.33 10.65 -21.15
N PRO A 85 6.10 11.92 -20.76
CA PRO A 85 7.16 12.90 -20.75
C PRO A 85 8.24 12.54 -19.73
N VAL A 86 9.49 12.53 -20.17
CA VAL A 86 10.68 12.49 -19.31
C VAL A 86 11.08 13.93 -19.02
N CYS A 87 11.05 14.31 -17.76
CA CYS A 87 11.32 15.68 -17.34
C CYS A 87 12.63 15.78 -16.55
N ASP A 88 13.23 16.95 -16.60
CA ASP A 88 14.34 17.31 -15.75
C ASP A 88 13.89 17.39 -14.27
N PRO A 89 14.45 16.58 -13.35
CA PRO A 89 14.09 16.60 -11.95
C PRO A 89 14.23 17.98 -11.29
N ASP A 90 15.25 18.76 -11.66
CA ASP A 90 15.48 20.10 -11.09
C ASP A 90 14.40 21.09 -11.54
N ALA A 91 13.95 21.01 -12.80
CA ALA A 91 12.85 21.82 -13.30
C ALA A 91 11.52 21.48 -12.57
N LEU A 92 11.25 20.19 -12.32
CA LEU A 92 10.09 19.76 -11.55
C LEU A 92 10.15 20.26 -10.10
N ILE A 93 11.32 20.19 -9.44
CA ILE A 93 11.52 20.68 -8.07
C ILE A 93 11.31 22.19 -8.00
N GLN A 94 11.89 22.96 -8.93
CA GLN A 94 11.74 24.43 -8.97
C GLN A 94 10.26 24.84 -9.15
N ALA A 95 9.55 24.19 -10.05
CA ALA A 95 8.13 24.44 -10.28
C ALA A 95 7.27 24.05 -9.06
N ALA A 96 7.55 22.91 -8.43
CA ALA A 96 6.91 22.48 -7.21
C ALA A 96 7.09 23.51 -6.07
N GLN A 97 8.32 24.02 -5.87
CA GLN A 97 8.61 25.07 -4.88
C GLN A 97 7.88 26.38 -5.19
N ALA A 98 7.79 26.77 -6.47
CA ALA A 98 7.08 27.98 -6.90
C ALA A 98 5.56 27.89 -6.67
N ALA A 99 4.96 26.70 -6.74
CA ALA A 99 3.53 26.46 -6.50
C ALA A 99 3.15 26.49 -4.99
N MET A 100 4.08 26.20 -4.09
CA MET A 100 3.81 26.04 -2.64
C MET A 100 3.24 27.28 -1.95
N PRO A 101 3.67 28.52 -2.22
CA PRO A 101 3.15 29.71 -1.51
C PRO A 101 1.64 29.89 -1.67
N ALA A 102 1.07 29.65 -2.86
CA ALA A 102 -0.36 29.71 -3.11
C ALA A 102 -1.09 28.59 -2.34
N TRP A 103 -0.53 27.37 -2.33
CA TRP A 103 -1.05 26.24 -1.60
C TRP A 103 -1.04 26.44 -0.08
N GLN A 104 -0.02 27.11 0.44
CA GLN A 104 0.04 27.47 1.85
C GLN A 104 -1.04 28.49 2.21
N LYS A 105 -1.26 29.49 1.35
CA LYS A 105 -2.19 30.61 1.59
C LYS A 105 -3.64 30.15 1.75
N ILE A 106 -4.09 29.11 1.05
CA ILE A 106 -5.47 28.59 1.19
C ILE A 106 -5.73 27.89 2.52
N GLY A 107 -4.69 27.61 3.30
CA GLY A 107 -4.79 27.01 4.63
C GLY A 107 -5.26 25.56 4.66
N PRO A 108 -5.36 24.97 5.87
CA PRO A 108 -5.79 23.57 6.02
C PRO A 108 -7.19 23.27 5.45
N GLU A 109 -8.15 24.18 5.60
CA GLU A 109 -9.52 24.03 5.09
C GLU A 109 -9.54 23.90 3.56
N GLY A 110 -8.86 24.81 2.86
CA GLY A 110 -8.79 24.78 1.41
C GLY A 110 -8.06 23.55 0.89
N ARG A 111 -6.93 23.19 1.51
CA ARG A 111 -6.16 22.00 1.14
C ARG A 111 -6.97 20.72 1.31
N THR A 112 -7.65 20.58 2.45
CA THR A 112 -8.51 19.42 2.72
C THR A 112 -9.67 19.35 1.74
N GLY A 113 -10.37 20.47 1.48
CA GLY A 113 -11.47 20.50 0.51
C GLY A 113 -11.04 20.10 -0.90
N ILE A 114 -9.88 20.58 -1.37
CA ILE A 114 -9.33 20.21 -2.68
C ILE A 114 -8.92 18.74 -2.72
N CYS A 115 -8.27 18.20 -1.67
CA CYS A 115 -7.93 16.78 -1.60
C CYS A 115 -9.18 15.88 -1.68
N LEU A 116 -10.25 16.26 -1.00
CA LEU A 116 -11.53 15.53 -1.05
C LEU A 116 -12.17 15.59 -2.43
N GLU A 117 -12.11 16.75 -3.12
CA GLU A 117 -12.60 16.89 -4.51
C GLU A 117 -11.78 16.00 -5.47
N ILE A 118 -10.47 15.93 -5.30
CA ILE A 118 -9.60 15.04 -6.08
C ILE A 118 -10.03 13.59 -5.90
N LEU A 119 -10.24 13.15 -4.66
CA LEU A 119 -10.67 11.77 -4.36
C LEU A 119 -12.04 11.46 -4.98
N ASP A 120 -13.01 12.39 -4.91
CA ASP A 120 -14.32 12.25 -5.54
C ASP A 120 -14.21 12.10 -7.08
N ARG A 121 -13.30 12.87 -7.70
CA ARG A 121 -13.04 12.75 -9.14
C ARG A 121 -12.35 11.46 -9.53
N LEU A 122 -11.39 11.00 -8.73
CA LEU A 122 -10.73 9.71 -8.95
C LEU A 122 -11.71 8.55 -8.77
N ASN A 123 -12.65 8.65 -7.85
CA ASN A 123 -13.69 7.63 -7.68
C ASN A 123 -14.58 7.50 -8.93
N LYS A 124 -14.92 8.60 -9.58
CA LYS A 124 -15.66 8.60 -10.85
C LYS A 124 -14.88 7.96 -12.01
N GLN A 125 -13.54 7.87 -11.89
CA GLN A 125 -12.65 7.25 -12.87
C GLN A 125 -12.23 5.82 -12.47
N SER A 126 -12.91 5.18 -11.51
CA SER A 126 -12.51 3.88 -10.97
C SER A 126 -12.37 2.80 -12.02
N PHE A 127 -13.22 2.77 -13.05
CA PHE A 127 -13.09 1.79 -14.15
C PHE A 127 -11.89 2.08 -15.06
N GLU A 128 -11.61 3.34 -15.41
CA GLU A 128 -10.41 3.73 -16.17
C GLU A 128 -9.14 3.32 -15.41
N LEU A 129 -9.08 3.62 -14.11
CA LEU A 129 -7.98 3.24 -13.23
C LEU A 129 -7.83 1.72 -13.11
N ALA A 130 -8.94 0.99 -12.98
CA ALA A 130 -8.92 -0.48 -12.87
C ALA A 130 -8.30 -1.13 -14.10
N HIS A 131 -8.65 -0.69 -15.32
CA HIS A 131 -8.02 -1.19 -16.55
C HIS A 131 -6.52 -0.86 -16.59
N ALA A 132 -6.14 0.36 -16.20
CA ALA A 132 -4.76 0.76 -16.15
C ALA A 132 -3.97 -0.06 -15.12
N VAL A 133 -4.51 -0.28 -13.91
CA VAL A 133 -3.88 -1.09 -12.86
C VAL A 133 -3.78 -2.56 -13.30
N MET A 134 -4.87 -3.17 -13.79
CA MET A 134 -4.84 -4.54 -14.27
C MET A 134 -3.72 -4.76 -15.27
N LEU A 135 -3.70 -3.96 -16.33
CA LEU A 135 -2.78 -4.17 -17.45
C LEU A 135 -1.33 -3.77 -17.18
N THR A 136 -1.07 -2.95 -16.15
CA THR A 136 0.31 -2.56 -15.79
C THR A 136 0.86 -3.36 -14.61
N SER A 137 0.03 -3.79 -13.66
CA SER A 137 0.49 -4.52 -12.46
C SER A 137 0.38 -6.04 -12.58
N GLY A 138 -0.51 -6.55 -13.41
CA GLY A 138 -0.81 -7.99 -13.50
C GLY A 138 -1.89 -8.46 -12.51
N GLN A 139 -2.56 -7.57 -11.81
CA GLN A 139 -3.69 -7.92 -10.95
C GLN A 139 -4.85 -8.49 -11.78
N GLY A 140 -5.62 -9.44 -11.22
CA GLY A 140 -6.90 -9.85 -11.79
C GLY A 140 -7.90 -8.67 -11.75
N TRP A 141 -8.90 -8.67 -12.66
CA TRP A 141 -9.83 -7.54 -12.83
C TRP A 141 -10.46 -7.04 -11.53
N MET A 142 -11.04 -7.94 -10.73
CA MET A 142 -11.73 -7.53 -9.50
C MET A 142 -10.76 -6.90 -8.49
N MET A 143 -9.58 -7.46 -8.35
CA MET A 143 -8.56 -6.90 -7.47
C MET A 143 -8.04 -5.55 -7.99
N ALA A 144 -7.82 -5.42 -9.30
CA ALA A 144 -7.39 -4.17 -9.91
C ALA A 144 -8.44 -3.06 -9.73
N PHE A 145 -9.72 -3.41 -9.78
CA PHE A 145 -10.80 -2.48 -9.48
C PHE A 145 -10.79 -2.09 -7.99
N GLN A 146 -10.85 -3.07 -7.09
CA GLN A 146 -10.94 -2.82 -5.65
C GLN A 146 -9.68 -2.14 -5.10
N ALA A 147 -8.52 -2.77 -5.23
CA ALA A 147 -7.27 -2.26 -4.70
C ALA A 147 -6.77 -1.02 -5.47
N GLY A 148 -6.94 -1.02 -6.80
CA GLY A 148 -6.47 0.07 -7.67
C GLY A 148 -7.29 1.35 -7.57
N SER A 149 -8.55 1.28 -7.11
CA SER A 149 -9.47 2.41 -7.05
C SER A 149 -10.08 2.61 -5.66
N PRO A 150 -11.23 2.04 -5.25
CA PRO A 150 -11.86 2.39 -3.98
C PRO A 150 -10.96 2.22 -2.76
N HIS A 151 -10.22 1.11 -2.64
CA HIS A 151 -9.35 0.92 -1.47
C HIS A 151 -8.13 1.87 -1.47
N ALA A 152 -7.57 2.21 -2.65
CA ALA A 152 -6.54 3.24 -2.76
C ALA A 152 -7.07 4.61 -2.35
N GLN A 153 -8.30 4.94 -2.78
CA GLN A 153 -8.97 6.20 -2.43
C GLN A 153 -9.28 6.27 -0.94
N ASP A 154 -9.69 5.17 -0.32
CA ASP A 154 -9.87 5.07 1.13
C ASP A 154 -8.57 5.34 1.88
N ARG A 155 -7.43 4.79 1.44
CA ARG A 155 -6.11 5.09 2.04
C ARG A 155 -5.72 6.55 1.87
N GLY A 156 -6.02 7.16 0.73
CA GLY A 156 -5.85 8.60 0.52
C GLY A 156 -6.74 9.44 1.43
N LEU A 157 -8.01 9.07 1.59
CA LEU A 157 -8.96 9.74 2.46
C LEU A 157 -8.60 9.59 3.95
N GLU A 158 -8.13 8.43 4.37
CA GLU A 158 -7.60 8.19 5.71
C GLU A 158 -6.45 9.15 6.03
N ALA A 159 -5.51 9.33 5.09
CA ALA A 159 -4.42 10.29 5.24
C ALA A 159 -4.91 11.74 5.33
N VAL A 160 -5.90 12.13 4.53
CA VAL A 160 -6.54 13.45 4.61
C VAL A 160 -7.23 13.67 5.95
N ALA A 161 -7.96 12.67 6.46
CA ALA A 161 -8.65 12.75 7.75
C ALA A 161 -7.67 12.89 8.92
N HIS A 162 -6.58 12.11 8.92
CA HIS A 162 -5.52 12.25 9.92
C HIS A 162 -4.84 13.64 9.81
N ALA A 163 -4.55 14.11 8.59
CA ALA A 163 -3.96 15.43 8.40
C ALA A 163 -4.88 16.54 8.91
N TRP A 164 -6.18 16.47 8.62
CA TRP A 164 -7.17 17.41 9.14
C TRP A 164 -7.19 17.41 10.66
N ARG A 165 -7.29 16.23 11.27
CA ARG A 165 -7.33 16.09 12.75
C ARG A 165 -6.09 16.70 13.39
N GLU A 166 -4.89 16.34 12.94
CA GLU A 166 -3.65 16.83 13.54
C GLU A 166 -3.48 18.36 13.37
N GLN A 167 -3.90 18.91 12.23
CA GLN A 167 -3.84 20.34 11.99
C GLN A 167 -4.89 21.10 12.80
N SER A 168 -6.07 20.51 13.08
CA SER A 168 -7.13 21.16 13.85
C SER A 168 -6.82 21.35 15.34
N PHE A 169 -5.81 20.67 15.87
CA PHE A 169 -5.30 20.93 17.23
C PHE A 169 -4.53 22.24 17.35
N VAL A 170 -4.17 22.87 16.24
CA VAL A 170 -3.43 24.13 16.23
C VAL A 170 -4.42 25.27 16.04
N PRO A 171 -4.67 26.11 17.06
CA PRO A 171 -5.53 27.28 16.90
C PRO A 171 -4.86 28.29 15.96
N SER A 172 -5.62 29.00 15.14
CA SER A 172 -5.09 30.06 14.29
C SER A 172 -4.62 31.27 15.10
N GLU A 173 -5.28 31.54 16.23
CA GLU A 173 -4.98 32.66 17.14
C GLU A 173 -5.08 32.23 18.60
N ALA A 174 -4.32 32.91 19.45
CA ALA A 174 -4.46 32.83 20.90
C ALA A 174 -4.17 34.18 21.57
N HIS A 175 -4.98 34.53 22.55
CA HIS A 175 -4.70 35.59 23.51
C HIS A 175 -3.90 34.99 24.67
N TRP A 176 -2.76 35.61 25.02
CA TRP A 176 -1.91 35.12 26.08
C TRP A 176 -1.72 36.23 27.11
N GLU A 177 -2.13 35.96 28.34
CA GLU A 177 -2.01 36.85 29.46
C GLU A 177 -1.30 36.15 30.60
N LYS A 178 -0.20 36.77 31.08
CA LYS A 178 0.59 36.23 32.20
C LYS A 178 0.49 37.19 33.38
N PRO A 179 -0.11 36.78 34.51
CA PRO A 179 -0.13 37.56 35.74
C PRO A 179 1.26 37.91 36.25
N GLN A 180 1.42 39.15 36.74
CA GLN A 180 2.69 39.63 37.30
C GLN A 180 2.53 40.10 38.78
N GLY A 181 1.79 39.40 39.58
CA GLY A 181 1.53 39.74 40.97
C GLY A 181 0.82 41.07 41.09
N LYS A 182 1.48 42.12 41.62
CA LYS A 182 0.91 43.47 41.76
C LYS A 182 1.05 44.36 40.53
N ASN A 183 1.84 43.95 39.56
CA ASN A 183 2.02 44.69 38.32
C ASN A 183 0.96 44.31 37.28
N PRO A 184 0.70 45.15 36.26
CA PRO A 184 -0.17 44.80 35.14
C PRO A 184 0.29 43.51 34.49
N PRO A 185 -0.62 42.68 33.98
CA PRO A 185 -0.25 41.45 33.30
C PRO A 185 0.54 41.73 32.00
N LEU A 186 1.38 40.78 31.59
CA LEU A 186 1.95 40.76 30.24
C LEU A 186 0.95 40.20 29.28
N VAL A 187 0.65 40.93 28.20
CA VAL A 187 -0.36 40.55 27.21
C VAL A 187 0.29 40.40 25.84
N MET A 188 -0.05 39.31 25.17
CA MET A 188 0.36 39.08 23.76
C MET A 188 -0.81 38.51 22.97
N LYS A 189 -0.94 38.94 21.72
CA LYS A 189 -1.69 38.22 20.70
C LYS A 189 -0.73 37.31 19.91
N LYS A 190 -1.12 36.07 19.69
CA LYS A 190 -0.34 35.08 18.96
C LYS A 190 -1.12 34.60 17.75
N HIS A 191 -0.43 34.41 16.63
CA HIS A 191 -0.95 33.75 15.44
C HIS A 191 -0.10 32.51 15.14
N PHE A 192 -0.75 31.44 14.70
CA PHE A 192 -0.11 30.17 14.37
C PHE A 192 -0.44 29.81 12.92
N GLU A 193 0.58 29.50 12.15
CA GLU A 193 0.45 29.09 10.75
C GLU A 193 1.04 27.70 10.56
N ILE A 194 0.24 26.84 9.91
CA ILE A 194 0.64 25.48 9.54
C ILE A 194 1.29 25.52 8.17
N VAL A 195 2.57 25.18 8.11
CA VAL A 195 3.41 25.27 6.91
C VAL A 195 3.93 23.88 6.55
N GLY A 196 3.76 23.48 5.29
CA GLY A 196 4.41 22.27 4.75
C GLY A 196 5.93 22.38 4.79
N ARG A 197 6.63 21.27 4.93
CA ARG A 197 8.10 21.26 5.06
C ARG A 197 8.83 21.55 3.77
N GLY A 198 8.25 21.23 2.59
CA GLY A 198 8.89 21.39 1.30
C GLY A 198 8.35 20.42 0.25
N VAL A 199 9.21 19.99 -0.66
CA VAL A 199 8.83 19.03 -1.70
C VAL A 199 8.80 17.61 -1.11
N SER A 200 7.74 16.86 -1.39
CA SER A 200 7.63 15.44 -1.12
C SER A 200 7.88 14.64 -2.39
N VAL A 201 8.57 13.51 -2.29
CA VAL A 201 8.71 12.55 -3.39
C VAL A 201 8.01 11.26 -3.00
N VAL A 202 7.13 10.76 -3.87
CA VAL A 202 6.50 9.45 -3.70
C VAL A 202 7.05 8.51 -4.75
N VAL A 203 7.76 7.47 -4.32
CA VAL A 203 8.34 6.44 -5.20
C VAL A 203 7.41 5.24 -5.19
N GLY A 204 6.68 5.06 -6.28
CA GLY A 204 5.67 4.02 -6.42
C GLY A 204 6.25 2.64 -6.72
N CYS A 205 5.52 1.59 -6.35
CA CYS A 205 5.82 0.21 -6.69
C CYS A 205 5.05 -0.27 -7.94
N SER A 206 5.43 -1.42 -8.47
CA SER A 206 4.82 -1.99 -9.68
C SER A 206 3.55 -2.79 -9.42
N THR A 207 3.40 -3.37 -8.22
CA THR A 207 2.32 -4.31 -7.90
C THR A 207 1.03 -3.63 -7.42
N PHE A 208 1.17 -2.50 -6.71
CA PHE A 208 0.05 -1.69 -6.20
C PHE A 208 0.27 -0.20 -6.49
N PRO A 209 0.26 0.21 -7.77
CA PRO A 209 0.75 1.53 -8.17
C PRO A 209 -0.03 2.70 -7.55
N THR A 210 -1.34 2.58 -7.38
CA THR A 210 -2.19 3.60 -6.74
C THR A 210 -2.27 3.41 -5.23
N TRP A 211 -2.52 2.19 -4.77
CA TRP A 211 -2.74 1.89 -3.36
C TRP A 211 -1.57 2.31 -2.46
N ASN A 212 -0.34 2.00 -2.86
CA ASN A 212 0.87 2.39 -2.11
C ASN A 212 1.26 3.87 -2.34
N THR A 213 0.83 4.49 -3.45
CA THR A 213 1.13 5.90 -3.73
C THR A 213 0.22 6.85 -2.94
N PHE A 214 -1.07 6.55 -2.81
CA PHE A 214 -2.05 7.48 -2.28
C PHE A 214 -1.84 7.90 -0.82
N PRO A 215 -1.46 7.03 0.14
CA PRO A 215 -1.22 7.48 1.51
C PRO A 215 -0.21 8.62 1.61
N GLY A 216 0.98 8.45 1.04
CA GLY A 216 2.04 9.46 1.05
C GLY A 216 1.69 10.72 0.27
N LEU A 217 1.07 10.54 -0.89
CA LEU A 217 0.61 11.61 -1.77
C LEU A 217 -0.39 12.54 -1.06
N PHE A 218 -1.47 11.98 -0.52
CA PHE A 218 -2.51 12.77 0.13
C PHE A 218 -2.07 13.31 1.50
N ALA A 219 -1.26 12.56 2.26
CA ALA A 219 -0.65 13.06 3.49
C ALA A 219 0.21 14.30 3.23
N ALA A 220 1.03 14.28 2.17
CA ALA A 220 1.89 15.39 1.81
C ALA A 220 1.08 16.63 1.36
N LEU A 221 0.11 16.44 0.46
CA LEU A 221 -0.72 17.55 -0.03
C LEU A 221 -1.55 18.18 1.08
N ALA A 222 -2.31 17.39 1.84
CA ALA A 222 -3.17 17.89 2.90
C ALA A 222 -2.40 18.66 3.98
N THR A 223 -1.12 18.34 4.18
CA THR A 223 -0.23 19.02 5.13
C THR A 223 0.56 20.20 4.53
N GLY A 224 0.30 20.56 3.27
CA GLY A 224 0.83 21.77 2.65
C GLY A 224 2.12 21.61 1.84
N ASN A 225 2.51 20.39 1.48
CA ASN A 225 3.69 20.11 0.66
C ASN A 225 3.33 19.98 -0.82
N ALA A 226 4.27 20.29 -1.71
CA ALA A 226 4.19 19.89 -3.11
C ALA A 226 4.64 18.44 -3.26
N VAL A 227 4.17 17.74 -4.30
CA VAL A 227 4.47 16.32 -4.48
C VAL A 227 4.97 16.03 -5.90
N ILE A 228 6.11 15.38 -5.98
CA ILE A 228 6.63 14.77 -7.21
C ILE A 228 6.46 13.25 -7.08
N ILE A 229 5.73 12.65 -8.01
CA ILE A 229 5.50 11.22 -8.01
C ILE A 229 6.44 10.57 -9.03
N LYS A 230 7.28 9.66 -8.55
CA LYS A 230 8.13 8.80 -9.38
C LYS A 230 7.47 7.41 -9.43
N PRO A 231 6.68 7.09 -10.46
CA PRO A 231 6.11 5.75 -10.61
C PRO A 231 7.20 4.71 -10.87
N HIS A 232 6.87 3.45 -10.65
CA HIS A 232 7.70 2.36 -11.17
C HIS A 232 7.63 2.39 -12.71
N GLU A 233 8.76 2.18 -13.40
CA GLU A 233 8.88 2.30 -14.87
C GLU A 233 7.97 1.33 -15.65
N VAL A 234 7.41 0.35 -14.98
CA VAL A 234 6.52 -0.65 -15.57
C VAL A 234 5.05 -0.52 -15.09
N ALA A 235 4.73 0.48 -14.29
CA ALA A 235 3.37 0.75 -13.79
C ALA A 235 3.14 2.27 -13.69
N ILE A 236 3.24 2.95 -14.84
CA ILE A 236 3.16 4.42 -14.95
C ILE A 236 1.72 4.88 -15.15
N LEU A 237 0.98 4.21 -16.04
CA LEU A 237 -0.32 4.68 -16.53
C LEU A 237 -1.33 5.02 -15.42
N PRO A 238 -1.57 4.15 -14.39
CA PRO A 238 -2.53 4.47 -13.35
C PRO A 238 -2.14 5.71 -12.53
N VAL A 239 -0.85 5.91 -12.31
CA VAL A 239 -0.31 7.07 -11.61
C VAL A 239 -0.38 8.32 -12.49
N ALA A 240 -0.13 8.21 -13.79
CA ALA A 240 -0.26 9.30 -14.74
C ALA A 240 -1.70 9.80 -14.84
N ILE A 241 -2.70 8.90 -14.90
CA ILE A 241 -4.14 9.24 -14.84
C ILE A 241 -4.45 10.00 -13.56
N THR A 242 -3.94 9.51 -12.42
CA THR A 242 -4.09 10.17 -11.11
C THR A 242 -3.54 11.60 -11.15
N VAL A 243 -2.30 11.78 -11.58
CA VAL A 243 -1.66 13.11 -11.65
C VAL A 243 -2.42 14.04 -12.60
N ARG A 244 -2.85 13.57 -13.77
CA ARG A 244 -3.68 14.35 -14.70
C ARG A 244 -4.94 14.88 -14.03
N THR A 245 -5.66 14.03 -13.30
CA THR A 245 -6.89 14.40 -12.59
C THR A 245 -6.62 15.40 -11.47
N MET A 246 -5.57 15.20 -10.69
CA MET A 246 -5.17 16.12 -9.62
C MET A 246 -4.83 17.51 -10.19
N ARG A 247 -4.03 17.57 -11.25
CA ARG A 247 -3.65 18.82 -11.92
C ARG A 247 -4.86 19.58 -12.45
N ALA A 248 -5.85 18.87 -13.01
CA ALA A 248 -7.10 19.48 -13.47
C ALA A 248 -7.88 20.13 -12.31
N VAL A 249 -8.06 19.42 -11.19
CA VAL A 249 -8.74 19.95 -10.00
C VAL A 249 -7.99 21.16 -9.42
N LEU A 250 -6.67 21.10 -9.34
CA LEU A 250 -5.86 22.23 -8.87
C LEU A 250 -6.06 23.47 -9.75
N ALA A 251 -5.96 23.31 -11.08
CA ALA A 251 -6.15 24.41 -12.03
C ALA A 251 -7.55 25.03 -11.95
N GLU A 252 -8.60 24.22 -11.87
CA GLU A 252 -9.99 24.66 -11.71
C GLU A 252 -10.21 25.49 -10.43
N ASN A 253 -9.37 25.27 -9.42
CA ASN A 253 -9.42 26.00 -8.14
C ASN A 253 -8.36 27.11 -8.04
N GLY A 254 -7.74 27.50 -9.16
CA GLY A 254 -6.76 28.60 -9.21
C GLY A 254 -5.42 28.30 -8.52
N ILE A 255 -5.10 27.01 -8.32
CA ILE A 255 -3.82 26.54 -7.79
C ILE A 255 -2.93 26.10 -8.95
N ASP A 256 -1.66 26.45 -8.90
CA ASP A 256 -0.68 26.02 -9.90
C ASP A 256 -0.61 24.49 -9.95
N PRO A 257 -0.93 23.85 -11.09
CA PRO A 257 -0.89 22.40 -11.24
C PRO A 257 0.49 21.79 -10.97
N ASN A 258 1.56 22.58 -11.05
CA ASN A 258 2.91 22.12 -10.76
C ASN A 258 3.16 21.78 -9.27
N LEU A 259 2.15 22.01 -8.43
CA LEU A 259 2.10 21.46 -7.08
C LEU A 259 2.18 19.91 -7.07
N VAL A 260 1.67 19.26 -8.14
CA VAL A 260 1.73 17.81 -8.34
C VAL A 260 2.28 17.51 -9.73
N THR A 261 3.40 16.81 -9.79
CA THR A 261 4.08 16.47 -11.04
C THR A 261 4.47 14.99 -11.10
N LEU A 262 4.71 14.50 -12.32
CA LEU A 262 5.09 13.13 -12.62
C LEU A 262 6.56 13.10 -13.08
N CYS A 263 7.41 12.36 -12.41
CA CYS A 263 8.82 12.16 -12.78
C CYS A 263 9.00 10.73 -13.32
N VAL A 264 8.89 10.56 -14.63
CA VAL A 264 9.11 9.27 -15.29
C VAL A 264 10.59 9.10 -15.61
N THR A 265 11.18 8.01 -15.10
CA THR A 265 12.56 7.61 -15.41
C THR A 265 12.77 6.14 -15.06
N ASP A 266 13.55 5.44 -15.88
CA ASP A 266 14.11 4.11 -15.64
C ASP A 266 15.56 4.18 -15.10
N LYS A 267 16.14 5.39 -15.06
CA LYS A 267 17.52 5.62 -14.64
C LYS A 267 17.60 5.76 -13.13
N ARG A 268 18.36 4.88 -12.50
CA ARG A 268 18.58 4.89 -11.05
C ARG A 268 19.23 6.19 -10.59
N GLU A 269 20.19 6.72 -11.35
CA GLU A 269 20.90 7.96 -11.07
C GLU A 269 19.96 9.17 -11.05
N ALA A 270 19.00 9.24 -11.97
CA ALA A 270 18.00 10.31 -11.99
C ALA A 270 17.07 10.23 -10.77
N THR A 271 16.67 9.01 -10.36
CA THR A 271 15.91 8.81 -9.13
C THR A 271 16.72 9.22 -7.89
N GLN A 272 18.00 8.83 -7.83
CA GLN A 272 18.88 9.19 -6.72
C GLN A 272 19.09 10.71 -6.65
N HIS A 273 19.29 11.38 -7.80
CA HIS A 273 19.39 12.85 -7.87
C HIS A 273 18.12 13.52 -7.34
N LEU A 274 16.94 13.08 -7.80
CA LEU A 274 15.66 13.60 -7.34
C LEU A 274 15.51 13.50 -5.81
N VAL A 275 15.72 12.31 -5.24
CA VAL A 275 15.43 12.06 -3.82
C VAL A 275 16.46 12.65 -2.86
N THR A 276 17.70 12.88 -3.31
CA THR A 276 18.76 13.52 -2.50
C THR A 276 18.79 15.04 -2.60
N HIS A 277 17.96 15.63 -3.47
CA HIS A 277 17.92 17.07 -3.66
C HIS A 277 17.55 17.80 -2.34
N PRO A 278 18.23 18.91 -1.96
CA PRO A 278 18.02 19.61 -0.68
C PRO A 278 16.59 20.12 -0.43
N ALA A 279 15.82 20.41 -1.49
CA ALA A 279 14.42 20.83 -1.39
C ALA A 279 13.45 19.69 -1.02
N VAL A 280 13.85 18.44 -1.22
CA VAL A 280 13.05 17.26 -0.85
C VAL A 280 13.09 17.07 0.67
N LYS A 281 11.92 17.06 1.31
CA LYS A 281 11.76 17.02 2.77
C LYS A 281 11.02 15.78 3.27
N SER A 282 10.34 15.06 2.38
CA SER A 282 9.83 13.73 2.68
C SER A 282 9.91 12.83 1.46
N ILE A 283 10.11 11.54 1.70
CA ILE A 283 10.15 10.49 0.68
C ILE A 283 9.27 9.37 1.18
N ASP A 284 8.28 8.98 0.38
CA ASP A 284 7.47 7.77 0.58
C ASP A 284 7.95 6.72 -0.41
N PHE A 285 8.30 5.56 0.08
CA PHE A 285 8.85 4.45 -0.72
C PHE A 285 8.20 3.12 -0.35
N THR A 286 7.79 2.37 -1.37
CA THR A 286 7.41 0.97 -1.24
C THR A 286 8.24 0.14 -2.22
N GLY A 287 8.94 -0.87 -1.73
CA GLY A 287 9.77 -1.72 -2.59
C GLY A 287 10.83 -2.54 -1.86
N GLY A 288 11.80 -3.06 -2.61
CA GLY A 288 12.82 -3.95 -2.07
C GLY A 288 13.81 -3.29 -1.10
N ASN A 289 14.35 -4.09 -0.18
CA ASN A 289 15.22 -3.68 0.92
C ASN A 289 16.47 -2.91 0.46
N VAL A 290 17.08 -3.28 -0.68
CA VAL A 290 18.35 -2.68 -1.14
C VAL A 290 18.21 -1.18 -1.41
N PHE A 291 17.16 -0.78 -2.15
CA PHE A 291 16.96 0.63 -2.47
C PHE A 291 16.33 1.38 -1.30
N GLY A 292 15.41 0.73 -0.56
CA GLY A 292 14.81 1.34 0.63
C GLY A 292 15.84 1.65 1.71
N GLN A 293 16.75 0.73 2.01
CA GLN A 293 17.86 0.99 2.93
C GLN A 293 18.79 2.10 2.41
N TRP A 294 19.08 2.09 1.11
CA TRP A 294 19.85 3.16 0.50
C TRP A 294 19.21 4.54 0.71
N LEU A 295 17.88 4.66 0.56
CA LEU A 295 17.15 5.91 0.82
C LEU A 295 17.30 6.36 2.28
N ILE A 296 17.12 5.43 3.23
CA ILE A 296 17.26 5.71 4.67
C ILE A 296 18.65 6.23 5.01
N ASP A 297 19.69 5.64 4.41
CA ASP A 297 21.09 5.98 4.72
C ASP A 297 21.56 7.27 4.05
N HIS A 298 21.03 7.61 2.85
CA HIS A 298 21.54 8.72 2.03
C HIS A 298 20.65 9.96 2.00
N CYS A 299 19.34 9.85 2.27
CA CYS A 299 18.42 10.99 2.18
C CYS A 299 18.20 11.68 3.54
N ARG A 300 19.28 12.03 4.24
CA ARG A 300 19.23 12.61 5.60
C ARG A 300 18.57 13.99 5.69
N GLN A 301 18.42 14.70 4.56
CA GLN A 301 17.72 15.98 4.46
C GLN A 301 16.19 15.81 4.47
N ALA A 302 15.69 14.59 4.26
CA ALA A 302 14.29 14.25 4.17
C ALA A 302 13.88 13.22 5.25
N ARG A 303 12.60 13.19 5.59
CA ARG A 303 12.00 12.07 6.32
C ARG A 303 11.64 10.98 5.34
N VAL A 304 12.22 9.80 5.52
CA VAL A 304 11.94 8.63 4.67
C VAL A 304 10.89 7.77 5.36
N TYR A 305 9.77 7.55 4.70
CA TYR A 305 8.74 6.59 5.07
C TYR A 305 8.86 5.41 4.12
N ALA A 306 9.29 4.27 4.64
CA ALA A 306 9.61 3.11 3.82
C ALA A 306 8.79 1.89 4.24
N GLU A 307 8.17 1.25 3.27
CA GLU A 307 7.67 -0.11 3.35
C GLU A 307 8.57 -0.99 2.50
N LEU A 308 9.16 -1.99 3.14
CA LEU A 308 10.20 -2.86 2.59
C LEU A 308 9.71 -4.31 2.49
N ALA A 309 10.58 -5.19 1.99
CA ALA A 309 10.34 -6.63 1.98
C ALA A 309 10.32 -7.20 3.40
N GLY A 310 9.50 -8.26 3.60
CA GLY A 310 9.41 -8.97 4.86
C GLY A 310 8.96 -10.42 4.67
N VAL A 311 8.94 -11.19 5.76
CA VAL A 311 8.49 -12.60 5.78
C VAL A 311 7.28 -12.74 6.69
N ASN A 312 6.10 -12.48 6.12
CA ASN A 312 4.84 -12.72 6.83
C ASN A 312 4.64 -14.22 7.06
N ASN A 313 4.13 -14.59 8.22
CA ASN A 313 4.05 -16.00 8.60
C ASN A 313 2.82 -16.30 9.45
N ILE A 314 2.50 -17.58 9.58
CA ILE A 314 1.37 -18.09 10.35
C ILE A 314 1.85 -19.27 11.21
N VAL A 315 1.50 -19.26 12.49
CA VAL A 315 1.68 -20.41 13.38
C VAL A 315 0.38 -21.22 13.39
N VAL A 316 0.46 -22.53 13.13
CA VAL A 316 -0.68 -23.43 13.16
C VAL A 316 -0.46 -24.44 14.27
N ASP A 317 -1.24 -24.33 15.34
CA ASP A 317 -1.19 -25.19 16.53
C ASP A 317 -2.38 -26.13 16.61
N SER A 318 -3.58 -25.59 16.50
CA SER A 318 -4.84 -26.31 16.54
C SER A 318 -5.98 -25.50 15.93
N THR A 319 -7.11 -26.13 15.64
CA THR A 319 -8.30 -25.44 15.15
C THR A 319 -9.58 -26.22 15.44
N ASP A 320 -10.69 -25.52 15.70
CA ASP A 320 -12.04 -26.08 15.81
C ASP A 320 -12.82 -26.01 14.48
N SER A 321 -12.18 -25.62 13.38
CA SER A 321 -12.79 -25.41 12.07
C SER A 321 -11.81 -25.74 10.93
N TYR A 322 -11.32 -26.98 10.89
CA TYR A 322 -10.21 -27.40 10.01
C TYR A 322 -10.46 -27.09 8.53
N LYS A 323 -11.62 -27.47 8.00
CA LYS A 323 -11.96 -27.19 6.59
C LYS A 323 -12.03 -25.70 6.28
N ARG A 324 -12.56 -24.92 7.22
CA ARG A 324 -12.66 -23.46 7.02
C ARG A 324 -11.29 -22.77 7.10
N MET A 325 -10.42 -23.27 7.98
CA MET A 325 -9.02 -22.83 8.04
C MET A 325 -8.28 -23.15 6.74
N LEU A 326 -8.36 -24.39 6.23
CA LEU A 326 -7.71 -24.78 4.98
C LEU A 326 -8.24 -23.96 3.79
N SER A 327 -9.55 -23.69 3.74
CA SER A 327 -10.17 -22.86 2.70
C SER A 327 -9.67 -21.41 2.76
N ASN A 328 -9.51 -20.85 3.96
CA ASN A 328 -8.97 -19.50 4.17
C ASN A 328 -7.50 -19.44 3.76
N LEU A 329 -6.69 -20.42 4.17
CA LEU A 329 -5.29 -20.53 3.76
C LEU A 329 -5.14 -20.70 2.24
N ALA A 330 -5.98 -21.51 1.60
CA ALA A 330 -5.95 -21.68 0.15
C ALA A 330 -6.16 -20.36 -0.60
N PHE A 331 -7.11 -19.53 -0.18
CA PHE A 331 -7.29 -18.19 -0.72
C PHE A 331 -6.08 -17.28 -0.43
N THR A 332 -5.66 -17.23 0.85
CA THR A 332 -4.55 -16.37 1.30
C THR A 332 -3.25 -16.62 0.52
N LEU A 333 -2.93 -17.90 0.24
CA LEU A 333 -1.72 -18.29 -0.49
C LEU A 333 -1.86 -18.17 -2.01
N SER A 334 -3.09 -18.01 -2.54
CA SER A 334 -3.34 -17.92 -3.97
C SER A 334 -3.52 -16.49 -4.47
N LEU A 335 -4.06 -15.60 -3.64
CA LEU A 335 -4.46 -14.24 -4.05
C LEU A 335 -3.31 -13.51 -4.73
N TYR A 336 -3.59 -12.99 -5.94
CA TYR A 336 -2.65 -12.25 -6.79
C TYR A 336 -1.32 -12.99 -7.03
N SER A 337 -1.35 -14.35 -7.03
CA SER A 337 -0.12 -15.16 -7.14
C SER A 337 0.96 -14.74 -6.15
N GLY A 338 0.59 -14.40 -4.91
CA GLY A 338 1.53 -14.02 -3.87
C GLY A 338 2.34 -12.73 -4.10
N GLN A 339 1.93 -11.87 -5.05
CA GLN A 339 2.64 -10.63 -5.37
C GLN A 339 2.21 -9.45 -4.49
N MET A 340 2.07 -9.68 -3.19
CA MET A 340 1.63 -8.69 -2.18
C MET A 340 2.66 -8.63 -1.04
N CYS A 341 2.88 -7.43 -0.52
CA CYS A 341 3.72 -7.20 0.66
C CYS A 341 3.20 -7.92 1.93
N THR A 342 1.91 -8.27 1.98
CA THR A 342 1.25 -8.97 3.09
C THR A 342 1.07 -10.47 2.84
N THR A 343 1.55 -11.04 1.74
CA THR A 343 1.42 -12.48 1.47
C THR A 343 2.09 -13.31 2.56
N SER A 344 1.34 -14.25 3.15
CA SER A 344 1.89 -15.20 4.13
C SER A 344 2.78 -16.22 3.41
N GLN A 345 4.07 -16.18 3.70
CA GLN A 345 5.06 -17.04 3.05
C GLN A 345 5.34 -18.32 3.82
N ALA A 346 5.46 -18.23 5.16
CA ALA A 346 5.84 -19.37 6.00
C ALA A 346 4.70 -19.78 6.94
N LEU A 347 4.38 -21.07 6.98
CA LEU A 347 3.43 -21.67 7.90
C LEU A 347 4.22 -22.60 8.83
N PHE A 348 4.31 -22.24 10.11
CA PHE A 348 5.00 -23.03 11.13
C PHE A 348 4.04 -24.05 11.73
N VAL A 349 4.37 -25.34 11.60
CA VAL A 349 3.54 -26.47 12.04
C VAL A 349 4.37 -27.42 12.91
N PRO A 350 3.92 -27.84 14.09
CA PRO A 350 4.62 -28.78 14.95
C PRO A 350 4.84 -30.14 14.27
N ALA A 351 5.98 -30.76 14.51
CA ALA A 351 6.30 -32.11 14.00
C ALA A 351 5.32 -33.18 14.52
N GLY A 352 4.78 -32.99 15.73
CA GLY A 352 3.72 -33.82 16.29
C GLY A 352 2.37 -33.71 15.60
N GLY A 353 2.20 -32.73 14.71
CA GLY A 353 0.90 -32.43 14.06
C GLY A 353 0.06 -31.46 14.88
N ILE A 354 -1.22 -31.37 14.55
CA ILE A 354 -2.18 -30.43 15.12
C ILE A 354 -3.49 -31.13 15.52
N GLU A 355 -4.14 -30.63 16.57
CA GLU A 355 -5.48 -31.07 16.95
C GLU A 355 -6.55 -30.28 16.19
N THR A 356 -7.58 -30.96 15.68
CA THR A 356 -8.66 -30.36 14.91
C THR A 356 -10.01 -30.91 15.31
N ASP A 357 -11.09 -30.26 14.86
CA ASP A 357 -12.48 -30.77 14.97
C ASP A 357 -12.71 -32.10 14.23
N GLU A 358 -11.79 -32.49 13.33
CA GLU A 358 -11.80 -33.78 12.63
C GLU A 358 -10.84 -34.82 13.27
N GLY A 359 -10.28 -34.51 14.44
CA GLY A 359 -9.27 -35.30 15.12
C GLY A 359 -7.86 -34.84 14.84
N HIS A 360 -6.89 -35.61 15.35
CA HIS A 360 -5.48 -35.29 15.16
C HIS A 360 -5.08 -35.38 13.67
N LYS A 361 -4.30 -34.41 13.22
CA LYS A 361 -3.68 -34.39 11.88
C LYS A 361 -2.17 -34.34 12.03
N SER A 362 -1.47 -35.35 11.55
CA SER A 362 -0.01 -35.30 11.47
C SER A 362 0.48 -34.16 10.57
N TYR A 363 1.73 -33.77 10.71
CA TYR A 363 2.37 -32.78 9.85
C TYR A 363 2.24 -33.13 8.35
N ASP A 364 2.43 -34.41 7.99
CA ASP A 364 2.35 -34.86 6.58
C ASP A 364 0.91 -34.87 6.06
N GLU A 365 -0.09 -35.18 6.90
CA GLU A 365 -1.50 -35.05 6.57
C GLU A 365 -1.87 -33.58 6.37
N PHE A 366 -1.44 -32.67 7.26
CA PHE A 366 -1.67 -31.24 7.10
C PHE A 366 -1.09 -30.72 5.78
N CYS A 367 0.16 -31.09 5.44
CA CYS A 367 0.77 -30.72 4.16
C CYS A 367 -0.08 -31.18 2.97
N THR A 368 -0.53 -32.43 2.99
CA THR A 368 -1.35 -33.03 1.94
C THR A 368 -2.71 -32.33 1.82
N ASP A 369 -3.37 -32.12 2.96
CA ASP A 369 -4.71 -31.50 3.02
C ASP A 369 -4.68 -30.04 2.55
N LEU A 370 -3.64 -29.27 2.92
CA LEU A 370 -3.46 -27.91 2.43
C LEU A 370 -3.19 -27.86 0.91
N GLY A 371 -2.34 -28.78 0.39
CA GLY A 371 -2.11 -28.93 -1.04
C GLY A 371 -3.39 -29.25 -1.82
N ASN A 372 -4.21 -30.15 -1.27
CA ASN A 372 -5.52 -30.50 -1.82
C ASN A 372 -6.51 -29.33 -1.77
N ALA A 373 -6.51 -28.55 -0.69
CA ALA A 373 -7.37 -27.37 -0.54
C ALA A 373 -7.04 -26.29 -1.58
N VAL A 374 -5.75 -26.00 -1.80
CA VAL A 374 -5.30 -25.05 -2.85
C VAL A 374 -5.69 -25.57 -4.24
N SER A 375 -5.44 -26.86 -4.53
CA SER A 375 -5.80 -27.46 -5.81
C SER A 375 -7.30 -27.43 -6.08
N HIS A 376 -8.12 -27.74 -5.06
CA HIS A 376 -9.58 -27.70 -5.16
C HIS A 376 -10.10 -26.27 -5.35
N PHE A 377 -9.54 -25.30 -4.63
CA PHE A 377 -9.90 -23.88 -4.75
C PHE A 377 -9.66 -23.34 -6.17
N LEU A 378 -8.56 -23.73 -6.78
CA LEU A 378 -8.15 -23.31 -8.13
C LEU A 378 -8.57 -24.28 -9.25
N ALA A 379 -9.43 -25.26 -8.96
CA ALA A 379 -9.81 -26.30 -9.93
C ALA A 379 -10.55 -25.76 -11.15
N LYS A 380 -11.29 -24.66 -11.00
CA LYS A 380 -12.04 -24.03 -12.09
C LYS A 380 -11.17 -22.91 -12.69
N PRO A 381 -10.84 -23.00 -14.01
CA PRO A 381 -9.97 -22.01 -14.65
C PRO A 381 -10.44 -20.55 -14.50
N GLU A 382 -11.74 -20.31 -14.59
CA GLU A 382 -12.34 -18.99 -14.43
C GLU A 382 -12.14 -18.42 -13.01
N VAL A 383 -12.22 -19.26 -11.99
CA VAL A 383 -11.95 -18.87 -10.60
C VAL A 383 -10.45 -18.62 -10.41
N ALA A 384 -9.61 -19.52 -10.92
CA ALA A 384 -8.16 -19.39 -10.83
C ALA A 384 -7.66 -18.09 -11.49
N LEU A 385 -8.12 -17.77 -12.70
CA LEU A 385 -7.76 -16.54 -13.41
C LEU A 385 -8.30 -15.28 -12.74
N ALA A 386 -9.42 -15.36 -12.01
CA ALA A 386 -9.95 -14.23 -11.26
C ALA A 386 -9.14 -13.93 -9.98
N ILE A 387 -8.58 -14.97 -9.35
CA ILE A 387 -7.84 -14.86 -8.07
C ILE A 387 -6.34 -14.65 -8.29
N LEU A 388 -5.75 -15.39 -9.25
CA LEU A 388 -4.33 -15.31 -9.56
C LEU A 388 -4.04 -14.05 -10.38
N GLY A 389 -2.80 -13.59 -10.34
CA GLY A 389 -2.31 -12.50 -11.18
C GLY A 389 -1.28 -12.96 -12.21
N ALA A 390 -1.08 -12.15 -13.23
CA ALA A 390 0.04 -12.35 -14.15
C ALA A 390 1.36 -12.00 -13.45
N ILE A 391 2.34 -12.90 -13.53
CA ILE A 391 3.67 -12.69 -12.95
C ILE A 391 4.42 -11.67 -13.81
N ARG A 392 4.85 -10.59 -13.17
CA ARG A 392 5.55 -9.53 -13.86
C ARG A 392 7.06 -9.74 -13.93
N SER A 393 7.66 -10.11 -12.81
CA SER A 393 9.11 -10.16 -12.67
C SER A 393 9.69 -11.47 -13.21
N PRO A 394 10.68 -11.43 -14.12
CA PRO A 394 11.45 -12.61 -14.52
C PRO A 394 12.09 -13.33 -13.32
N ASP A 395 12.52 -12.59 -12.29
CA ASP A 395 13.11 -13.16 -11.07
C ASP A 395 12.10 -14.01 -10.31
N THR A 396 10.81 -13.60 -10.30
CA THR A 396 9.75 -14.39 -9.70
C THR A 396 9.51 -15.69 -10.46
N LEU A 397 9.52 -15.65 -11.81
CA LEU A 397 9.43 -16.86 -12.62
C LEU A 397 10.61 -17.82 -12.37
N GLN A 398 11.81 -17.26 -12.23
CA GLN A 398 13.00 -18.07 -11.90
C GLN A 398 12.88 -18.71 -10.52
N ARG A 399 12.39 -17.97 -9.51
CA ARG A 399 12.13 -18.54 -8.17
C ARG A 399 11.09 -19.65 -8.20
N ILE A 400 10.00 -19.49 -8.95
CA ILE A 400 8.99 -20.55 -9.15
C ILE A 400 9.65 -21.81 -9.74
N ALA A 401 10.49 -21.66 -10.75
CA ALA A 401 11.20 -22.79 -11.36
C ALA A 401 12.16 -23.47 -10.37
N GLN A 402 12.88 -22.71 -9.55
CA GLN A 402 13.72 -23.24 -8.48
C GLN A 402 12.90 -23.97 -7.41
N ALA A 403 11.77 -23.41 -6.97
CA ALA A 403 10.87 -24.04 -6.02
C ALA A 403 10.32 -25.36 -6.56
N ASN A 404 9.82 -25.38 -7.81
CA ASN A 404 9.34 -26.61 -8.48
C ASN A 404 10.43 -27.70 -8.63
N SER A 405 11.70 -27.30 -8.71
CA SER A 405 12.81 -28.29 -8.78
C SER A 405 13.16 -28.95 -7.44
N GLY A 406 12.52 -28.54 -6.35
CA GLY A 406 12.80 -29.05 -5.01
C GLY A 406 14.06 -28.48 -4.35
N LYS A 407 14.72 -27.48 -4.94
CA LYS A 407 15.93 -26.85 -4.36
C LYS A 407 15.68 -26.07 -3.09
N LEU A 408 14.45 -25.63 -2.86
CA LEU A 408 14.05 -24.82 -1.69
C LEU A 408 13.29 -25.63 -0.64
N GLY A 409 13.09 -26.96 -0.84
CA GLY A 409 12.34 -27.83 0.04
C GLY A 409 11.64 -28.96 -0.71
N LYS A 410 11.03 -29.90 0.01
CA LYS A 410 10.22 -30.97 -0.60
C LYS A 410 8.95 -30.40 -1.18
N VAL A 411 8.73 -30.57 -2.47
CA VAL A 411 7.52 -30.12 -3.16
C VAL A 411 6.29 -30.88 -2.65
N VAL A 412 5.35 -30.19 -2.03
CA VAL A 412 4.03 -30.67 -1.62
C VAL A 412 3.03 -30.46 -2.74
N LEU A 413 3.02 -29.27 -3.31
CA LEU A 413 2.22 -28.90 -4.47
C LEU A 413 3.10 -28.15 -5.45
N ALA A 414 3.20 -28.64 -6.69
CA ALA A 414 3.94 -27.96 -7.74
C ALA A 414 3.10 -26.83 -8.35
N SER A 415 3.77 -25.72 -8.67
CA SER A 415 3.17 -24.64 -9.43
C SER A 415 3.04 -25.04 -10.91
N ASN A 416 1.88 -24.74 -11.49
CA ASN A 416 1.61 -24.93 -12.90
C ASN A 416 1.29 -23.59 -13.57
N LYS A 417 1.75 -23.42 -14.82
CA LYS A 417 1.31 -22.32 -15.66
C LYS A 417 -0.15 -22.56 -16.08
N LEU A 418 -0.99 -21.54 -15.95
CA LEU A 418 -2.36 -21.54 -16.48
C LEU A 418 -2.39 -20.77 -17.80
N GLU A 419 -3.14 -21.30 -18.75
CA GLU A 419 -3.44 -20.58 -19.99
C GLU A 419 -4.53 -19.54 -19.70
N ASN A 420 -4.32 -18.32 -20.18
CA ASN A 420 -5.31 -17.26 -20.16
C ASN A 420 -5.83 -17.05 -21.60
N PRO A 421 -7.09 -17.40 -21.90
CA PRO A 421 -7.63 -17.29 -23.26
C PRO A 421 -7.67 -15.85 -23.78
N GLU A 422 -7.89 -14.87 -22.90
CA GLU A 422 -7.91 -13.45 -23.27
C GLU A 422 -6.49 -12.90 -23.47
N PHE A 423 -5.52 -13.39 -22.67
CA PHE A 423 -4.12 -12.95 -22.69
C PHE A 423 -3.16 -14.14 -22.81
N PRO A 424 -2.99 -14.73 -24.00
CA PRO A 424 -2.19 -15.97 -24.17
C PRO A 424 -0.72 -15.82 -23.78
N GLN A 425 -0.18 -14.60 -23.73
CA GLN A 425 1.21 -14.31 -23.35
C GLN A 425 1.39 -14.19 -21.84
N ALA A 426 0.31 -14.07 -21.07
CA ALA A 426 0.38 -13.89 -19.62
C ALA A 426 1.06 -15.08 -18.93
N GLN A 427 1.90 -14.78 -17.95
CA GLN A 427 2.55 -15.77 -17.11
C GLN A 427 1.76 -15.91 -15.81
N VAL A 428 0.62 -16.62 -15.85
CA VAL A 428 -0.19 -16.90 -14.68
C VAL A 428 0.22 -18.24 -14.09
N HIS A 429 0.60 -18.27 -12.81
CA HIS A 429 1.10 -19.46 -12.14
C HIS A 429 0.30 -19.74 -10.86
N THR A 430 -0.03 -21.02 -10.63
CA THR A 430 -0.60 -21.49 -9.36
C THR A 430 0.46 -21.47 -8.26
N PRO A 431 0.09 -21.45 -6.97
CA PRO A 431 1.05 -21.54 -5.87
C PRO A 431 1.89 -22.82 -5.92
N VAL A 432 3.15 -22.72 -5.49
CA VAL A 432 3.97 -23.84 -5.09
C VAL A 432 4.02 -23.91 -3.56
N LEU A 433 3.76 -25.09 -2.99
CA LEU A 433 3.90 -25.35 -1.57
C LEU A 433 5.09 -26.28 -1.34
N LEU A 434 5.96 -25.90 -0.41
CA LEU A 434 7.19 -26.59 -0.07
C LEU A 434 7.17 -26.98 1.40
N ALA A 435 7.51 -28.22 1.71
CA ALA A 435 7.78 -28.67 3.08
C ALA A 435 9.27 -28.59 3.36
N CYS A 436 9.65 -28.01 4.49
CA CYS A 436 11.03 -27.94 4.94
C CYS A 436 11.11 -28.04 6.48
N ASP A 437 12.30 -28.27 7.01
CA ASP A 437 12.56 -28.28 8.44
C ASP A 437 12.89 -26.86 8.93
N ALA A 438 12.58 -26.57 10.19
CA ALA A 438 12.88 -25.27 10.80
C ALA A 438 14.39 -24.94 10.86
N SER A 439 15.24 -25.94 10.75
CA SER A 439 16.70 -25.76 10.65
C SER A 439 17.16 -25.24 9.29
N ASP A 440 16.33 -25.37 8.24
CA ASP A 440 16.63 -24.89 6.88
C ASP A 440 16.16 -23.44 6.65
N GLU A 441 16.58 -22.54 7.54
CA GLU A 441 16.19 -21.11 7.46
C GLU A 441 16.67 -20.44 6.17
N ALA A 442 17.73 -20.93 5.54
CA ALA A 442 18.22 -20.42 4.29
C ALA A 442 17.17 -20.48 3.15
N SER A 443 16.24 -21.46 3.21
CA SER A 443 15.18 -21.62 2.21
C SER A 443 14.00 -20.68 2.43
N TYR A 444 13.50 -20.53 3.66
CA TYR A 444 12.27 -19.81 3.97
C TYR A 444 12.46 -18.49 4.73
N GLY A 445 13.66 -18.22 5.22
CA GLY A 445 13.98 -17.09 6.10
C GLY A 445 14.23 -15.77 5.38
N HIS A 446 13.93 -15.66 4.09
CA HIS A 446 13.99 -14.43 3.32
C HIS A 446 12.76 -14.30 2.42
N GLU A 447 12.42 -13.10 1.98
CA GLU A 447 11.26 -12.92 1.11
C GLU A 447 11.43 -13.64 -0.23
N CYS A 448 10.51 -14.55 -0.53
CA CYS A 448 10.35 -15.22 -1.81
C CYS A 448 9.14 -14.65 -2.57
N PHE A 449 9.21 -13.37 -2.94
CA PHE A 449 8.09 -12.65 -3.55
C PHE A 449 7.51 -13.38 -4.76
N GLY A 450 6.23 -13.78 -4.66
CA GLY A 450 5.51 -14.58 -5.64
C GLY A 450 4.72 -15.72 -5.01
N PRO A 451 4.17 -16.65 -5.81
CA PRO A 451 3.32 -17.74 -5.33
C PRO A 451 4.14 -18.89 -4.72
N ILE A 452 4.99 -18.60 -3.73
CA ILE A 452 5.90 -19.55 -3.11
C ILE A 452 5.67 -19.53 -1.61
N SER A 453 5.23 -20.67 -1.04
CA SER A 453 4.95 -20.78 0.37
C SER A 453 5.59 -22.02 0.97
N PHE A 454 6.01 -21.92 2.23
CA PHE A 454 6.72 -22.96 2.97
C PHE A 454 5.86 -23.46 4.14
N ILE A 455 5.72 -24.77 4.27
CA ILE A 455 5.19 -25.44 5.45
C ILE A 455 6.39 -25.89 6.26
N VAL A 456 6.71 -25.17 7.32
CA VAL A 456 7.94 -25.33 8.08
C VAL A 456 7.67 -26.21 9.28
N LYS A 457 8.32 -27.37 9.33
CA LYS A 457 8.22 -28.31 10.44
C LYS A 457 9.05 -27.82 11.62
N THR A 458 8.41 -27.58 12.74
CA THR A 458 9.05 -27.20 14.02
C THR A 458 8.97 -28.33 15.03
N PRO A 459 9.86 -28.40 16.05
CA PRO A 459 9.76 -29.40 17.09
C PRO A 459 8.41 -29.42 17.81
N ASP A 460 7.91 -28.24 18.16
CA ASP A 460 6.65 -28.01 18.87
C ASP A 460 6.10 -26.60 18.61
N THR A 461 4.93 -26.28 19.16
CA THR A 461 4.29 -24.98 19.04
C THR A 461 5.13 -23.85 19.65
N ALA A 462 5.82 -24.08 20.76
CA ALA A 462 6.66 -23.07 21.38
C ALA A 462 7.85 -22.70 20.47
N ALA A 463 8.42 -23.67 19.76
CA ALA A 463 9.44 -23.45 18.75
C ALA A 463 8.87 -22.71 17.52
N SER A 464 7.63 -22.98 17.11
CA SER A 464 6.92 -22.23 16.06
C SER A 464 6.81 -20.74 16.40
N ILE A 465 6.37 -20.42 17.61
CA ILE A 465 6.22 -19.04 18.09
C ILE A 465 7.58 -18.32 18.12
N LYS A 466 8.61 -18.95 18.67
CA LYS A 466 9.97 -18.39 18.71
C LYS A 466 10.53 -18.14 17.30
N ARG A 467 10.25 -19.04 16.35
CA ARG A 467 10.70 -18.90 14.97
C ARG A 467 9.97 -17.74 14.28
N SER A 468 8.67 -17.60 14.50
CA SER A 468 7.88 -16.48 14.01
C SER A 468 8.44 -15.14 14.54
N GLU A 469 8.62 -15.01 15.86
CA GLU A 469 9.20 -13.82 16.49
C GLU A 469 10.61 -13.49 15.94
N HIS A 470 11.45 -14.52 15.77
CA HIS A 470 12.79 -14.37 15.20
C HIS A 470 12.75 -13.78 13.77
N LEU A 471 11.91 -14.33 12.88
CA LEU A 471 11.81 -13.85 11.52
C LEU A 471 11.30 -12.41 11.46
N VAL A 472 10.29 -12.07 12.26
CA VAL A 472 9.78 -10.69 12.32
C VAL A 472 10.89 -9.72 12.77
N ASN A 473 11.68 -10.09 13.79
CA ASN A 473 12.74 -9.23 14.29
C ASN A 473 13.92 -9.07 13.32
N THR A 474 14.20 -10.08 12.49
CA THR A 474 15.39 -10.10 11.60
C THR A 474 15.07 -9.71 10.17
N GLN A 475 13.93 -10.13 9.63
CA GLN A 475 13.52 -9.91 8.25
C GLN A 475 12.37 -8.90 8.13
N GLY A 476 11.63 -8.68 9.22
CA GLY A 476 10.40 -7.90 9.21
C GLY A 476 9.18 -8.72 8.77
N ALA A 477 8.01 -8.23 9.14
CA ALA A 477 6.71 -8.65 8.63
C ALA A 477 5.69 -7.53 8.79
N LEU A 478 4.75 -7.43 7.88
CA LEU A 478 3.61 -6.52 8.02
C LEU A 478 2.49 -7.14 8.87
N THR A 479 2.33 -8.47 8.77
CA THR A 479 1.30 -9.22 9.50
C THR A 479 1.78 -10.63 9.81
N VAL A 480 1.27 -11.18 10.91
CA VAL A 480 1.41 -12.61 11.25
C VAL A 480 0.06 -13.18 11.67
N GLY A 481 -0.10 -14.48 11.58
CA GLY A 481 -1.31 -15.19 11.99
C GLY A 481 -1.05 -16.28 13.01
N VAL A 482 -2.08 -16.67 13.74
CA VAL A 482 -2.09 -17.88 14.57
C VAL A 482 -3.43 -18.60 14.47
N TYR A 483 -3.37 -19.91 14.38
CA TYR A 483 -4.52 -20.80 14.58
C TYR A 483 -4.27 -21.65 15.82
N SER A 484 -5.10 -21.46 16.83
CA SER A 484 -5.05 -22.24 18.07
C SER A 484 -6.39 -22.19 18.80
N THR A 485 -6.77 -23.30 19.42
CA THR A 485 -7.87 -23.39 20.39
C THR A 485 -7.39 -23.24 21.84
N HIS A 486 -6.06 -23.14 22.07
CA HIS A 486 -5.45 -23.04 23.37
C HIS A 486 -5.14 -21.58 23.71
N THR A 487 -5.74 -21.08 24.81
CA THR A 487 -5.56 -19.69 25.25
C THR A 487 -4.09 -19.37 25.54
N GLU A 488 -3.35 -20.29 26.14
CA GLU A 488 -1.93 -20.13 26.47
C GLU A 488 -1.05 -19.96 25.21
N VAL A 489 -1.41 -20.59 24.09
CA VAL A 489 -0.72 -20.42 22.80
C VAL A 489 -1.04 -19.05 22.20
N ILE A 490 -2.31 -18.64 22.25
CA ILE A 490 -2.75 -17.33 21.79
C ILE A 490 -2.06 -16.21 22.61
N ASP A 491 -1.98 -16.35 23.92
CA ASP A 491 -1.32 -15.40 24.82
C ASP A 491 0.19 -15.33 24.54
N ALA A 492 0.86 -16.49 24.36
CA ALA A 492 2.27 -16.54 24.01
C ALA A 492 2.55 -15.90 22.65
N MET A 493 1.70 -16.15 21.64
CA MET A 493 1.82 -15.52 20.32
C MET A 493 1.54 -14.01 20.39
N THR A 494 0.56 -13.58 21.18
CA THR A 494 0.28 -12.17 21.44
C THR A 494 1.52 -11.49 22.03
N GLN A 495 2.15 -12.09 23.05
CA GLN A 495 3.36 -11.52 23.65
C GLN A 495 4.53 -11.45 22.65
N ALA A 496 4.73 -12.49 21.84
CA ALA A 496 5.77 -12.52 20.81
C ALA A 496 5.56 -11.40 19.77
N THR A 497 4.31 -11.16 19.35
CA THR A 497 3.99 -10.11 18.37
C THR A 497 4.08 -8.70 18.95
N LEU A 498 3.75 -8.50 20.22
CA LEU A 498 4.01 -7.24 20.93
C LEU A 498 5.51 -6.94 21.02
N ASN A 499 6.33 -7.94 21.33
CA ASN A 499 7.79 -7.78 21.37
C ASN A 499 8.35 -7.43 19.98
N ALA A 500 7.90 -8.13 18.94
CA ALA A 500 8.34 -7.94 17.56
C ALA A 500 7.65 -6.76 16.84
N LYS A 501 6.63 -6.14 17.45
CA LYS A 501 5.87 -5.00 16.94
C LYS A 501 5.26 -5.29 15.55
N VAL A 502 4.48 -6.35 15.47
CA VAL A 502 3.77 -6.78 14.25
C VAL A 502 2.29 -7.02 14.56
N ALA A 503 1.42 -6.79 13.58
CA ALA A 503 -0.01 -7.08 13.70
C ALA A 503 -0.26 -8.59 13.77
N LEU A 504 -1.15 -9.03 14.67
CA LEU A 504 -1.54 -10.43 14.86
C LEU A 504 -2.99 -10.67 14.44
N SER A 505 -3.19 -11.67 13.60
CA SER A 505 -4.50 -12.21 13.23
C SER A 505 -4.73 -13.56 13.92
N ILE A 506 -5.86 -13.72 14.62
CA ILE A 506 -6.14 -14.92 15.42
C ILE A 506 -7.35 -15.66 14.83
N ASN A 507 -7.16 -16.94 14.46
CA ASN A 507 -8.22 -17.85 14.00
C ASN A 507 -9.09 -17.30 12.87
N LEU A 508 -8.50 -16.56 11.91
CA LEU A 508 -9.27 -15.98 10.80
C LEU A 508 -9.77 -17.07 9.86
N THR A 509 -11.08 -17.09 9.61
CA THR A 509 -11.76 -18.04 8.70
C THR A 509 -12.82 -17.32 7.88
N GLY A 510 -13.42 -18.01 6.91
CA GLY A 510 -14.45 -17.43 6.05
C GLY A 510 -13.88 -16.36 5.12
N GLY A 511 -14.53 -15.20 5.03
CA GLY A 511 -14.16 -14.10 4.15
C GLY A 511 -13.20 -13.07 4.78
N VAL A 512 -12.57 -13.38 5.92
CA VAL A 512 -11.59 -12.52 6.58
C VAL A 512 -10.21 -13.15 6.46
N PHE A 513 -9.27 -12.45 5.84
CA PHE A 513 -7.97 -13.01 5.46
C PHE A 513 -6.81 -12.22 6.09
N VAL A 514 -5.77 -12.93 6.53
CA VAL A 514 -4.60 -12.35 7.21
C VAL A 514 -3.79 -11.38 6.33
N ASN A 515 -3.85 -11.56 5.02
CA ASN A 515 -3.12 -10.75 4.05
C ASN A 515 -3.91 -9.54 3.50
N GLN A 516 -5.08 -9.26 4.04
CA GLN A 516 -5.89 -8.09 3.67
C GLN A 516 -5.92 -7.09 4.82
N SER A 517 -5.96 -5.80 4.47
CA SER A 517 -6.19 -4.73 5.42
C SER A 517 -7.08 -3.64 4.83
N ALA A 518 -8.03 -3.15 5.63
CA ALA A 518 -8.96 -2.10 5.24
C ALA A 518 -8.52 -0.75 5.83
N ALA A 519 -8.61 0.31 5.04
CA ALA A 519 -8.41 1.67 5.53
C ALA A 519 -9.38 1.97 6.69
N PHE A 520 -9.01 2.91 7.54
CA PHE A 520 -9.72 3.35 8.75
C PHE A 520 -9.75 2.31 9.87
N SER A 521 -9.91 1.01 9.57
CA SER A 521 -9.98 -0.04 10.60
C SER A 521 -8.61 -0.65 10.93
N ASP A 522 -7.79 -0.93 9.92
CA ASP A 522 -6.50 -1.59 10.09
C ASP A 522 -5.32 -0.62 9.89
N PHE A 523 -4.32 -0.71 10.74
CA PHE A 523 -3.02 -0.10 10.50
C PHE A 523 -2.22 -0.97 9.53
N HIS A 524 -1.82 -0.41 8.40
CA HIS A 524 -0.97 -1.12 7.45
C HIS A 524 0.51 -0.97 7.85
N GLY A 525 1.05 -2.05 8.40
CA GLY A 525 2.34 -2.02 9.09
C GLY A 525 2.28 -1.30 10.44
N THR A 526 3.25 -1.53 11.30
CA THR A 526 3.36 -0.86 12.59
C THR A 526 4.46 0.20 12.63
N GLY A 527 5.39 0.15 11.65
CA GLY A 527 6.59 0.96 11.66
C GLY A 527 7.61 0.56 12.73
N GLY A 528 7.42 -0.59 13.38
CA GLY A 528 8.21 -1.03 14.52
C GLY A 528 9.15 -2.20 14.27
N ASN A 529 9.20 -2.76 13.07
CA ASN A 529 10.06 -3.87 12.68
C ASN A 529 10.66 -3.62 11.27
N PRO A 530 11.62 -4.44 10.79
CA PRO A 530 12.34 -4.13 9.55
C PRO A 530 11.49 -4.00 8.28
N ALA A 531 10.24 -4.52 8.23
CA ALA A 531 9.40 -4.42 7.05
C ALA A 531 8.86 -3.00 6.80
N ALA A 532 8.78 -2.14 7.80
CA ALA A 532 8.36 -0.76 7.64
C ALA A 532 8.85 0.12 8.78
N ASN A 533 9.15 1.39 8.50
CA ASN A 533 9.51 2.40 9.50
C ASN A 533 8.38 3.38 9.82
N ALA A 534 7.21 3.17 9.23
CA ALA A 534 5.98 3.94 9.48
C ALA A 534 4.75 3.05 9.28
N SER A 535 3.62 3.45 9.85
CA SER A 535 2.30 2.89 9.57
C SER A 535 1.59 3.74 8.52
N TYR A 536 0.86 3.15 7.60
CA TYR A 536 -0.12 3.86 6.74
C TYR A 536 -1.51 3.81 7.39
N ALA A 537 -2.32 4.82 7.43
CA ALA A 537 -1.90 6.18 7.72
C ALA A 537 -2.26 6.38 9.19
N ASP A 538 -1.40 7.01 9.96
CA ASP A 538 -1.69 7.35 11.35
C ASP A 538 -1.33 8.83 11.63
N ALA A 539 -1.52 9.24 12.89
CA ALA A 539 -1.17 10.58 13.33
C ALA A 539 0.31 10.92 13.08
N ALA A 540 1.21 9.99 13.37
CA ALA A 540 2.66 10.19 13.22
C ALA A 540 3.05 10.31 11.75
N PHE A 541 2.41 9.54 10.87
CA PHE A 541 2.63 9.58 9.42
C PHE A 541 2.36 10.96 8.83
N VAL A 542 1.34 11.67 9.33
CA VAL A 542 0.95 13.00 8.81
C VAL A 542 1.57 14.15 9.59
N ALA A 543 1.63 14.08 10.92
CA ALA A 543 2.09 15.19 11.77
C ALA A 543 3.54 15.59 11.51
N ASN A 544 4.36 14.67 11.06
CA ASN A 544 5.76 14.93 10.72
C ASN A 544 5.96 15.68 9.39
N ARG A 545 4.88 15.95 8.60
CA ARG A 545 4.97 16.58 7.28
C ARG A 545 4.75 18.09 7.29
N PHE A 546 4.37 18.67 8.43
CA PHE A 546 4.21 20.11 8.59
C PHE A 546 4.96 20.64 9.81
N VAL A 547 5.05 21.93 9.91
CA VAL A 547 5.54 22.67 11.08
C VAL A 547 4.56 23.79 11.42
N VAL A 548 4.62 24.26 12.66
CA VAL A 548 3.83 25.42 13.11
C VAL A 548 4.76 26.61 13.29
N VAL A 549 4.48 27.68 12.57
CA VAL A 549 5.20 28.96 12.69
C VAL A 549 4.34 29.94 13.47
N GLN A 550 4.91 30.54 14.50
CA GLN A 550 4.18 31.47 15.35
C GLN A 550 4.65 32.90 15.14
N ARG A 551 3.68 33.83 15.10
CA ARG A 551 3.93 35.28 15.21
C ARG A 551 3.35 35.79 16.52
N ARG A 552 4.04 36.73 17.16
CA ARG A 552 3.63 37.30 18.46
C ARG A 552 3.61 38.81 18.36
N TYR A 553 2.58 39.39 18.96
CA TYR A 553 2.41 40.84 19.03
C TYR A 553 2.19 41.23 20.48
N HIS A 554 2.89 42.26 20.93
CA HIS A 554 2.54 42.94 22.18
C HIS A 554 1.24 43.71 21.97
N VAL A 555 0.32 43.69 22.96
CA VAL A 555 -1.00 44.35 22.90
C VAL A 555 -1.03 45.45 23.92
#